data_aacd031957143781a5e7b5443926fdcd
#
_entry.id   aacd031957143781a5e7b5443926fdcd
#
_cell.length_a   1.000
_cell.length_b   1.000
_cell.length_c   1.000
_cell.angle_alpha   90.00
_cell.angle_beta   90.00
_cell.angle_gamma   90.00
#
_symmetry.space_group_name_H-M   'P 1'
#
loop_
_entity.id
_entity.type
_entity.pdbx_description
1 polymer ?
#
loop_
_entity_poly.entity_id
_entity_poly.type
_entity_poly.pdbx_seq_one_letter_code
_entity_poly.pdbx_strand_id
1 'polypeptide(L)'
;DAYSHEKAIEMILAGQCGAFNPLMLECLLDISSSLKKKMGYKSKERYEQTDLSDIASRFHDFEMDSSEKIVQQLEFERMRHNFLAEGSRNIVFTYTISPPLLTFNQAGCKRSGITEPSFSPLQSGVLKDLVEEQSLKRLIRKITQATRETPDVTSNLFLTDGKNPCHYRCKCRVIWTDGAEKGYTGVVGKLTDITDDYMVMENVREEGLK
;
A
#
# COMPACT_ATOMS: atom_id res chain seq x y z
N ASP A 1 23.78 -35.19 -16.69
CA ASP A 1 24.07 -35.58 -15.29
C ASP A 1 23.39 -34.60 -14.35
N ALA A 2 22.81 -35.08 -13.25
CA ALA A 2 22.17 -34.25 -12.27
C ALA A 2 23.20 -33.52 -11.40
N TYR A 3 22.96 -32.26 -11.09
CA TYR A 3 23.82 -31.53 -10.16
C TYR A 3 23.68 -32.03 -8.72
N SER A 4 24.75 -31.91 -7.93
CA SER A 4 24.67 -32.18 -6.48
C SER A 4 23.76 -31.15 -5.81
N HIS A 5 23.24 -31.46 -4.61
CA HIS A 5 22.38 -30.58 -3.85
C HIS A 5 23.06 -29.24 -3.56
N GLU A 6 24.34 -29.29 -3.18
CA GLU A 6 25.14 -28.10 -2.90
C GLU A 6 25.33 -27.25 -4.16
N LYS A 7 25.67 -27.90 -5.29
CA LYS A 7 25.86 -27.19 -6.56
C LYS A 7 24.55 -26.55 -7.05
N ALA A 8 23.43 -27.23 -6.87
CA ALA A 8 22.12 -26.67 -7.22
C ALA A 8 21.80 -25.42 -6.38
N ILE A 9 22.06 -25.44 -5.07
CA ILE A 9 21.88 -24.28 -4.20
C ILE A 9 22.81 -23.13 -4.63
N GLU A 10 24.10 -23.41 -4.87
CA GLU A 10 25.07 -22.42 -5.36
C GLU A 10 24.60 -21.74 -6.64
N MET A 11 24.09 -22.51 -7.61
CA MET A 11 23.56 -21.97 -8.87
C MET A 11 22.33 -21.07 -8.68
N ILE A 12 21.44 -21.45 -7.75
CA ILE A 12 20.26 -20.66 -7.39
C ILE A 12 20.70 -19.34 -6.75
N LEU A 13 21.62 -19.39 -5.80
CA LEU A 13 22.13 -18.22 -5.08
C LEU A 13 22.94 -17.30 -6.01
N ALA A 14 23.68 -17.87 -6.98
CA ALA A 14 24.42 -17.10 -7.99
C ALA A 14 23.51 -16.51 -9.08
N GLY A 15 22.20 -16.71 -9.02
CA GLY A 15 21.24 -16.17 -9.99
C GLY A 15 21.27 -16.89 -11.35
N GLN A 16 21.97 -18.01 -11.49
CA GLN A 16 22.07 -18.77 -12.74
C GLN A 16 20.73 -19.42 -13.15
N CYS A 17 19.81 -19.57 -12.19
CA CYS A 17 18.47 -20.10 -12.41
C CYS A 17 17.40 -18.99 -12.49
N GLY A 18 17.80 -17.73 -12.55
CA GLY A 18 16.91 -16.57 -12.54
C GLY A 18 17.01 -15.76 -11.23
N ALA A 19 16.31 -14.64 -11.18
CA ALA A 19 16.24 -13.79 -9.99
C ALA A 19 15.14 -14.28 -9.05
N PHE A 20 15.51 -14.62 -7.82
CA PHE A 20 14.58 -15.02 -6.76
C PHE A 20 14.45 -13.90 -5.72
N ASN A 21 13.31 -13.88 -5.05
CA ASN A 21 13.11 -12.98 -3.91
C ASN A 21 14.12 -13.33 -2.79
N PRO A 22 14.86 -12.33 -2.23
CA PRO A 22 15.83 -12.57 -1.15
C PRO A 22 15.27 -13.36 0.02
N LEU A 23 14.04 -13.09 0.44
CA LEU A 23 13.38 -13.83 1.53
C LEU A 23 13.20 -15.34 1.20
N MET A 24 12.93 -15.66 -0.07
CA MET A 24 12.86 -17.07 -0.51
C MET A 24 14.22 -17.74 -0.47
N LEU A 25 15.30 -17.01 -0.77
CA LEU A 25 16.67 -17.52 -0.68
C LEU A 25 17.08 -17.78 0.77
N GLU A 26 16.71 -16.90 1.70
CA GLU A 26 16.90 -17.13 3.14
C GLU A 26 16.17 -18.38 3.61
N CYS A 27 14.89 -18.52 3.29
CA CYS A 27 14.13 -19.73 3.61
C CYS A 27 14.76 -21.01 2.99
N LEU A 28 15.27 -20.92 1.77
CA LEU A 28 15.97 -22.06 1.12
C LEU A 28 17.22 -22.46 1.89
N LEU A 29 18.01 -21.50 2.36
CA LEU A 29 19.21 -21.74 3.16
C LEU A 29 18.86 -22.40 4.49
N ASP A 30 17.85 -21.90 5.20
CA ASP A 30 17.39 -22.44 6.48
C ASP A 30 16.93 -23.91 6.38
N ILE A 31 16.21 -24.24 5.30
CA ILE A 31 15.71 -25.61 5.11
C ILE A 31 16.67 -26.54 4.38
N SER A 32 17.75 -26.02 3.79
CA SER A 32 18.67 -26.78 2.94
C SER A 32 19.27 -28.00 3.65
N SER A 33 19.68 -27.86 4.90
CA SER A 33 20.22 -28.93 5.74
C SER A 33 19.18 -30.00 6.04
N SER A 34 17.92 -29.62 6.22
CA SER A 34 16.78 -30.50 6.46
C SER A 34 16.38 -31.28 5.20
N LEU A 35 16.43 -30.62 4.04
CA LEU A 35 16.17 -31.25 2.74
C LEU A 35 17.20 -32.32 2.42
N LYS A 36 18.49 -32.07 2.66
CA LYS A 36 19.56 -33.04 2.48
C LYS A 36 19.31 -34.31 3.29
N LYS A 37 18.89 -34.21 4.56
CA LYS A 37 18.54 -35.33 5.42
C LYS A 37 17.33 -36.13 4.92
N LYS A 38 16.29 -35.45 4.45
CA LYS A 38 15.04 -36.09 4.00
C LYS A 38 15.17 -36.80 2.66
N MET A 39 16.02 -36.28 1.76
CA MET A 39 16.17 -36.85 0.41
C MET A 39 17.08 -38.07 0.35
N GLY A 40 17.69 -38.48 1.46
CA GLY A 40 18.43 -39.76 1.56
C GLY A 40 19.60 -39.90 0.60
N TYR A 41 20.19 -38.83 0.17
CA TYR A 41 21.31 -38.81 -0.76
C TYR A 41 22.52 -39.47 -0.09
N LYS A 42 22.79 -40.72 -0.48
CA LYS A 42 24.10 -41.36 -0.31
C LYS A 42 24.99 -40.73 -1.39
N SER A 43 25.61 -39.60 -1.12
CA SER A 43 26.66 -39.11 -2.01
C SER A 43 27.89 -40.01 -1.90
N LYS A 44 28.11 -40.86 -2.90
CA LYS A 44 29.42 -41.30 -3.26
C LYS A 44 30.02 -40.17 -4.06
N GLU A 45 30.84 -39.38 -3.41
CA GLU A 45 32.03 -38.79 -3.97
C GLU A 45 32.42 -37.55 -3.16
N ARG A 46 33.69 -37.47 -2.87
CA ARG A 46 34.43 -36.38 -2.28
C ARG A 46 34.28 -35.11 -3.09
N TYR A 47 33.36 -34.30 -2.74
CA TYR A 47 33.43 -32.87 -3.11
C TYR A 47 33.98 -32.14 -1.89
N GLU A 48 35.01 -31.31 -2.13
CA GLU A 48 35.52 -30.37 -1.15
C GLU A 48 34.35 -29.65 -0.51
N GLN A 49 34.28 -29.67 0.81
CA GLN A 49 33.29 -28.96 1.60
C GLN A 49 33.44 -27.47 1.28
N THR A 50 32.69 -27.01 0.28
CA THR A 50 32.42 -25.58 0.18
C THR A 50 31.57 -25.28 1.39
N ASP A 51 32.17 -24.58 2.32
CA ASP A 51 31.54 -24.26 3.61
C ASP A 51 30.35 -23.39 3.33
N LEU A 52 29.13 -23.89 3.55
CA LEU A 52 27.89 -23.11 3.38
C LEU A 52 27.89 -21.87 4.28
N SER A 53 28.70 -21.85 5.34
CA SER A 53 28.93 -20.68 6.17
C SER A 53 29.66 -19.57 5.42
N ASP A 54 30.54 -19.91 4.47
CA ASP A 54 31.27 -18.96 3.64
C ASP A 54 30.33 -18.33 2.56
N ILE A 55 29.37 -19.08 2.10
CA ILE A 55 28.34 -18.58 1.19
C ILE A 55 27.35 -17.72 1.97
N ALA A 56 26.92 -18.15 3.14
CA ALA A 56 26.04 -17.38 4.01
C ALA A 56 26.73 -16.08 4.49
N SER A 57 28.04 -16.09 4.79
CA SER A 57 28.78 -14.88 5.17
C SER A 57 28.92 -13.90 4.01
N ARG A 58 29.09 -14.40 2.77
CA ARG A 58 29.07 -13.52 1.59
C ARG A 58 27.72 -12.86 1.33
N PHE A 59 26.63 -13.48 1.75
CA PHE A 59 25.29 -12.87 1.73
C PHE A 59 25.07 -11.98 2.96
N HIS A 60 25.76 -12.22 4.07
CA HIS A 60 25.75 -11.34 5.25
C HIS A 60 26.52 -10.03 5.00
N ASP A 61 27.55 -10.07 4.16
CA ASP A 61 28.25 -8.85 3.68
C ASP A 61 27.37 -8.01 2.72
N PHE A 62 26.25 -8.57 2.21
CA PHE A 62 25.12 -7.86 1.63
C PHE A 62 24.08 -7.52 2.70
N GLU A 63 24.48 -7.34 3.94
CA GLU A 63 23.66 -6.64 4.90
C GLU A 63 23.55 -5.18 4.47
N MET A 64 22.64 -4.98 3.53
CA MET A 64 21.98 -3.69 3.45
C MET A 64 21.49 -3.39 4.86
N ASP A 65 21.93 -2.28 5.43
CA ASP A 65 21.47 -1.79 6.71
C ASP A 65 19.96 -2.05 6.80
N SER A 66 19.51 -2.58 7.92
CA SER A 66 18.08 -2.91 8.10
C SER A 66 17.17 -1.73 7.74
N SER A 67 17.67 -0.52 7.85
CA SER A 67 17.05 0.71 7.40
C SER A 67 16.86 0.76 5.88
N GLU A 68 17.84 0.34 5.09
CA GLU A 68 17.74 0.33 3.61
C GLU A 68 16.76 -0.73 3.12
N LYS A 69 16.74 -1.90 3.74
CA LYS A 69 15.75 -2.96 3.44
C LYS A 69 14.33 -2.47 3.70
N ILE A 70 14.11 -1.79 4.84
CA ILE A 70 12.82 -1.22 5.18
C ILE A 70 12.41 -0.14 4.16
N VAL A 71 13.33 0.73 3.78
CA VAL A 71 13.07 1.77 2.77
C VAL A 71 12.70 1.15 1.42
N GLN A 72 13.46 0.17 0.95
CA GLN A 72 13.16 -0.52 -0.31
C GLN A 72 11.80 -1.25 -0.27
N GLN A 73 11.47 -1.88 0.84
CA GLN A 73 10.18 -2.53 1.00
C GLN A 73 9.03 -1.51 1.00
N LEU A 74 9.21 -0.37 1.67
CA LEU A 74 8.24 0.72 1.66
C LEU A 74 8.07 1.32 0.25
N GLU A 75 9.16 1.51 -0.48
CA GLU A 75 9.12 2.00 -1.86
C GLU A 75 8.41 1.00 -2.79
N PHE A 76 8.67 -0.29 -2.63
CA PHE A 76 7.99 -1.33 -3.40
C PHE A 76 6.49 -1.36 -3.10
N GLU A 77 6.10 -1.33 -1.83
CA GLU A 77 4.69 -1.26 -1.44
C GLU A 77 4.03 0.03 -1.96
N ARG A 78 4.72 1.15 -1.90
CA ARG A 78 4.25 2.42 -2.47
C ARG A 78 4.03 2.34 -3.97
N MET A 79 4.98 1.75 -4.72
CA MET A 79 4.85 1.54 -6.16
C MET A 79 3.69 0.60 -6.49
N ARG A 80 3.55 -0.49 -5.75
CA ARG A 80 2.44 -1.44 -5.89
C ARG A 80 1.09 -0.76 -5.65
N HIS A 81 0.97 0.03 -4.59
CA HIS A 81 -0.24 0.79 -4.30
C HIS A 81 -0.56 1.81 -5.39
N ASN A 82 0.43 2.53 -5.88
CA ASN A 82 0.26 3.49 -6.96
C ASN A 82 -0.20 2.80 -8.25
N PHE A 83 0.42 1.70 -8.64
CA PHE A 83 0.05 0.92 -9.82
C PHE A 83 -1.40 0.42 -9.75
N LEU A 84 -1.81 -0.12 -8.60
CA LEU A 84 -3.20 -0.58 -8.38
C LEU A 84 -4.19 0.60 -8.36
N ALA A 85 -3.77 1.76 -7.88
CA ALA A 85 -4.60 2.95 -7.84
C ALA A 85 -4.72 3.65 -9.20
N GLU A 86 -3.67 3.62 -10.04
CA GLU A 86 -3.65 4.23 -11.37
C GLU A 86 -4.64 3.57 -12.35
N GLY A 87 -4.83 2.26 -12.25
CA GLY A 87 -5.82 1.52 -13.03
C GLY A 87 -7.28 1.78 -12.62
N SER A 88 -7.50 2.42 -11.49
CA SER A 88 -8.83 2.75 -11.00
C SER A 88 -9.16 4.22 -11.27
N ARG A 89 -10.40 4.50 -11.71
CA ARG A 89 -10.92 5.87 -11.81
C ARG A 89 -11.15 6.51 -10.43
N ASN A 90 -10.81 5.81 -9.34
CA ASN A 90 -11.02 6.27 -7.97
C ASN A 90 -9.90 7.22 -7.54
N ILE A 91 -10.27 8.25 -6.81
CA ILE A 91 -9.32 9.08 -6.09
C ILE A 91 -8.95 8.33 -4.80
N VAL A 92 -7.67 8.02 -4.63
CA VAL A 92 -7.15 7.44 -3.39
C VAL A 92 -6.46 8.54 -2.60
N PHE A 93 -6.71 8.60 -1.30
CA PHE A 93 -6.10 9.59 -0.43
C PHE A 93 -5.60 8.97 0.87
N THR A 94 -4.58 9.61 1.42
CA THR A 94 -4.10 9.36 2.78
C THR A 94 -4.01 10.68 3.53
N TYR A 95 -4.38 10.66 4.79
CA TYR A 95 -4.22 11.80 5.68
C TYR A 95 -3.45 11.36 6.92
N THR A 96 -2.39 12.07 7.27
CA THR A 96 -1.64 11.89 8.51
C THR A 96 -1.88 13.09 9.43
N ILE A 97 -1.84 12.85 10.75
CA ILE A 97 -2.05 13.93 11.72
C ILE A 97 -0.74 14.62 12.09
N SER A 98 0.35 13.86 12.14
CA SER A 98 1.65 14.39 12.54
C SER A 98 2.74 13.91 11.59
N PRO A 99 3.21 14.77 10.68
CA PRO A 99 2.70 16.10 10.33
C PRO A 99 1.31 16.02 9.65
N PRO A 100 0.49 17.10 9.72
CA PRO A 100 -0.81 17.14 9.07
C PRO A 100 -0.63 17.24 7.55
N LEU A 101 -0.70 16.10 6.87
CA LEU A 101 -0.44 15.97 5.44
C LEU A 101 -1.56 15.16 4.78
N LEU A 102 -2.14 15.73 3.73
CA LEU A 102 -3.09 15.04 2.86
C LEU A 102 -2.39 14.72 1.53
N THR A 103 -2.46 13.47 1.12
CA THR A 103 -1.83 12.98 -0.12
C THR A 103 -2.89 12.37 -1.01
N PHE A 104 -2.86 12.73 -2.30
CA PHE A 104 -3.69 12.12 -3.33
C PHE A 104 -2.86 11.27 -4.31
N ASN A 105 -3.49 10.27 -4.90
CA ASN A 105 -2.94 9.61 -6.07
C ASN A 105 -3.00 10.52 -7.31
N GLN A 106 -2.35 10.11 -8.41
CA GLN A 106 -2.31 10.89 -9.65
C GLN A 106 -3.71 11.19 -10.21
N ALA A 107 -4.65 10.26 -10.10
CA ALA A 107 -6.04 10.48 -10.51
C ALA A 107 -6.71 11.60 -9.68
N GLY A 108 -6.45 11.63 -8.37
CA GLY A 108 -6.92 12.68 -7.48
C GLY A 108 -6.34 14.04 -7.84
N CYS A 109 -5.03 14.12 -8.06
CA CYS A 109 -4.35 15.35 -8.47
C CYS A 109 -4.92 15.90 -9.78
N LYS A 110 -5.08 15.05 -10.80
CA LYS A 110 -5.64 15.46 -12.09
C LYS A 110 -7.07 15.98 -12.00
N ARG A 111 -7.92 15.33 -11.19
CA ARG A 111 -9.33 15.76 -11.04
C ARG A 111 -9.51 16.99 -10.18
N SER A 112 -8.68 17.18 -9.17
CA SER A 112 -8.73 18.32 -8.27
C SER A 112 -7.91 19.53 -8.75
N GLY A 113 -7.18 19.41 -9.87
CA GLY A 113 -6.29 20.46 -10.37
C GLY A 113 -5.09 20.75 -9.47
N ILE A 114 -4.77 19.84 -8.55
CA ILE A 114 -3.67 19.97 -7.61
C ILE A 114 -2.39 19.48 -8.27
N THR A 115 -1.37 20.34 -8.27
CA THR A 115 -0.05 20.03 -8.86
C THR A 115 0.81 19.19 -7.92
N GLU A 116 0.71 19.43 -6.61
CA GLU A 116 1.48 18.72 -5.61
C GLU A 116 0.64 17.59 -5.00
N PRO A 117 1.09 16.31 -5.09
CA PRO A 117 0.31 15.20 -4.58
C PRO A 117 0.13 15.19 -3.06
N SER A 118 0.98 15.94 -2.34
CA SER A 118 0.94 16.04 -0.88
C SER A 118 0.95 17.48 -0.43
N PHE A 119 0.00 17.86 0.40
CA PHE A 119 -0.13 19.22 0.92
C PHE A 119 -0.73 19.25 2.32
N SER A 120 -0.47 20.34 3.06
CA SER A 120 -1.11 20.57 4.36
C SER A 120 -2.53 21.14 4.15
N PRO A 121 -3.59 20.40 4.54
CA PRO A 121 -4.97 20.85 4.33
C PRO A 121 -5.33 22.10 5.15
N LEU A 122 -4.56 22.36 6.21
CA LEU A 122 -4.76 23.54 7.07
C LEU A 122 -4.20 24.83 6.45
N GLN A 123 -3.16 24.69 5.63
CA GLN A 123 -2.45 25.84 5.05
C GLN A 123 -2.91 26.20 3.65
N SER A 124 -3.30 25.22 2.86
CA SER A 124 -3.53 25.41 1.43
C SER A 124 -4.89 26.04 1.08
N GLY A 125 -5.88 25.98 1.98
CA GLY A 125 -7.26 26.40 1.64
C GLY A 125 -7.95 25.54 0.56
N VAL A 126 -7.17 24.72 -0.16
CA VAL A 126 -7.59 23.94 -1.35
C VAL A 126 -8.83 23.09 -1.10
N LEU A 127 -8.96 22.48 0.08
CA LEU A 127 -10.14 21.67 0.40
C LEU A 127 -11.44 22.49 0.49
N LYS A 128 -11.37 23.75 0.83
CA LYS A 128 -12.57 24.62 0.92
C LYS A 128 -13.16 24.92 -0.46
N ASP A 129 -12.29 24.99 -1.46
CA ASP A 129 -12.72 25.27 -2.83
C ASP A 129 -13.14 24.00 -3.56
N LEU A 130 -12.63 22.84 -3.13
CA LEU A 130 -12.88 21.56 -3.76
C LEU A 130 -14.07 20.79 -3.18
N VAL A 131 -14.35 20.93 -1.90
CA VAL A 131 -15.34 20.10 -1.20
C VAL A 131 -16.38 20.97 -0.51
N GLU A 132 -17.64 20.61 -0.68
CA GLU A 132 -18.72 21.27 0.04
C GLU A 132 -18.51 21.18 1.56
N GLU A 133 -18.59 22.30 2.24
CA GLU A 133 -18.28 22.41 3.67
C GLU A 133 -19.12 21.48 4.55
N GLN A 134 -20.42 21.33 4.25
CA GLN A 134 -21.32 20.50 5.05
C GLN A 134 -21.01 19.01 4.89
N SER A 135 -20.67 18.57 3.68
CA SER A 135 -20.30 17.17 3.41
C SER A 135 -18.95 16.81 4.04
N LEU A 136 -18.01 17.74 4.02
CA LEU A 136 -16.70 17.59 4.70
C LEU A 136 -16.87 17.54 6.22
N LYS A 137 -17.66 18.42 6.83
CA LYS A 137 -17.95 18.39 8.27
C LYS A 137 -18.59 17.07 8.70
N ARG A 138 -19.50 16.53 7.88
CA ARG A 138 -20.10 15.20 8.13
C ARG A 138 -19.07 14.08 8.12
N LEU A 139 -18.16 14.10 7.15
CA LEU A 139 -17.07 13.12 7.06
C LEU A 139 -16.16 13.21 8.28
N ILE A 140 -15.67 14.41 8.63
CA ILE A 140 -14.80 14.65 9.78
C ILE A 140 -15.46 14.15 11.07
N ARG A 141 -16.75 14.46 11.29
CA ARG A 141 -17.49 13.99 12.49
C ARG A 141 -17.53 12.47 12.55
N LYS A 142 -17.76 11.77 11.42
CA LYS A 142 -17.75 10.31 11.38
C LYS A 142 -16.36 9.73 11.66
N ILE A 143 -15.30 10.36 11.14
CA ILE A 143 -13.91 9.95 11.40
C ILE A 143 -13.59 10.09 12.88
N THR A 144 -13.98 11.20 13.52
CA THR A 144 -13.74 11.41 14.96
C THR A 144 -14.57 10.49 15.86
N GLN A 145 -15.68 9.98 15.37
CA GLN A 145 -16.52 9.00 16.09
C GLN A 145 -16.08 7.56 15.85
N ALA A 146 -15.19 7.29 14.91
CA ALA A 146 -14.69 5.96 14.64
C ALA A 146 -13.89 5.42 15.83
N THR A 147 -13.92 4.11 16.01
CA THR A 147 -13.20 3.39 17.05
C THR A 147 -12.29 2.33 16.45
N ARG A 148 -11.38 1.77 17.25
CA ARG A 148 -10.54 0.65 16.81
C ARG A 148 -11.34 -0.58 16.38
N GLU A 149 -12.52 -0.78 16.96
CA GLU A 149 -13.43 -1.88 16.60
C GLU A 149 -14.23 -1.58 15.33
N THR A 150 -14.54 -0.29 15.09
CA THR A 150 -15.28 0.18 13.92
C THR A 150 -14.50 1.25 13.18
N PRO A 151 -13.37 0.88 12.52
CA PRO A 151 -12.47 1.84 11.89
C PRO A 151 -12.98 2.36 10.54
N ASP A 152 -13.94 1.64 9.92
CA ASP A 152 -14.39 1.93 8.57
C ASP A 152 -15.51 2.97 8.56
N VAL A 153 -15.29 4.02 7.77
CA VAL A 153 -16.22 5.15 7.62
C VAL A 153 -16.66 5.27 6.19
N THR A 154 -17.97 5.44 5.99
CA THR A 154 -18.56 5.75 4.67
C THR A 154 -19.35 7.05 4.75
N SER A 155 -19.10 7.96 3.78
CA SER A 155 -19.82 9.24 3.67
C SER A 155 -19.90 9.66 2.21
N ASN A 156 -20.94 10.39 1.85
CA ASN A 156 -21.01 11.05 0.55
C ASN A 156 -20.41 12.45 0.66
N LEU A 157 -19.62 12.82 -0.34
CA LEU A 157 -18.98 14.11 -0.49
C LEU A 157 -19.46 14.74 -1.81
N PHE A 158 -19.63 16.06 -1.78
CA PHE A 158 -19.87 16.86 -2.97
C PHE A 158 -18.59 17.60 -3.29
N LEU A 159 -18.01 17.31 -4.45
CA LEU A 159 -16.82 18.00 -4.94
C LEU A 159 -17.24 18.96 -6.05
N THR A 160 -16.62 20.11 -6.04
CA THR A 160 -16.79 21.11 -7.10
C THR A 160 -15.57 21.07 -8.01
N ASP A 161 -15.73 20.51 -9.20
CA ASP A 161 -14.66 20.49 -10.23
C ASP A 161 -14.70 21.79 -11.05
N GLY A 162 -14.68 22.93 -10.36
CA GLY A 162 -14.66 24.26 -10.99
C GLY A 162 -15.86 24.60 -11.90
N LYS A 163 -16.58 23.62 -12.42
CA LYS A 163 -17.72 23.83 -13.36
C LYS A 163 -18.97 22.99 -13.04
N ASN A 164 -18.81 21.78 -12.53
CA ASN A 164 -19.96 20.91 -12.24
C ASN A 164 -19.83 20.28 -10.85
N PRO A 165 -20.93 20.25 -10.06
CA PRO A 165 -20.93 19.49 -8.82
C PRO A 165 -20.85 17.99 -9.12
N CYS A 166 -19.88 17.32 -8.55
CA CYS A 166 -19.70 15.88 -8.66
C CYS A 166 -19.99 15.20 -7.33
N HIS A 167 -20.69 14.08 -7.38
CA HIS A 167 -21.05 13.30 -6.21
C HIS A 167 -20.05 12.15 -6.02
N TYR A 168 -19.43 12.10 -4.84
CA TYR A 168 -18.46 11.06 -4.51
C TYR A 168 -18.88 10.28 -3.29
N ARG A 169 -18.70 8.97 -3.35
CA ARG A 169 -18.78 8.10 -2.17
C ARG A 169 -17.39 7.94 -1.59
N CYS A 170 -17.17 8.50 -0.41
CA CYS A 170 -15.97 8.31 0.38
C CYS A 170 -16.10 7.04 1.21
N LYS A 171 -15.15 6.10 1.04
CA LYS A 171 -14.93 4.98 1.95
C LYS A 171 -13.52 5.12 2.50
N CYS A 172 -13.38 5.22 3.80
CA CYS A 172 -12.08 5.37 4.44
C CYS A 172 -11.98 4.55 5.72
N ARG A 173 -10.74 4.26 6.10
CA ARG A 173 -10.39 3.59 7.34
C ARG A 173 -9.54 4.51 8.18
N VAL A 174 -9.91 4.64 9.42
CA VAL A 174 -9.14 5.36 10.45
C VAL A 174 -8.06 4.43 10.98
N ILE A 175 -6.85 4.95 11.17
CA ILE A 175 -5.67 4.17 11.56
C ILE A 175 -5.18 4.66 12.92
N TRP A 176 -4.89 3.72 13.80
CA TRP A 176 -4.25 3.94 15.10
C TRP A 176 -2.95 3.14 15.14
N THR A 177 -1.84 3.78 15.54
CA THR A 177 -0.61 3.06 15.86
C THR A 177 -0.59 2.69 17.32
N ASP A 178 0.07 1.58 17.63
CA ASP A 178 0.28 1.17 19.02
C ASP A 178 1.24 2.16 19.69
N GLY A 179 0.87 2.64 20.89
CA GLY A 179 1.62 3.67 21.61
C GLY A 179 1.15 5.11 21.41
N ALA A 180 0.21 5.38 20.50
CA ALA A 180 -0.45 6.68 20.44
C ALA A 180 -1.40 6.82 21.65
N GLU A 181 -0.99 7.62 22.64
CA GLU A 181 -1.72 7.77 23.90
C GLU A 181 -3.15 8.30 23.74
N LYS A 182 -3.42 9.10 22.72
CA LYS A 182 -4.77 9.65 22.44
C LYS A 182 -4.96 9.95 20.96
N GLY A 183 -5.99 9.33 20.37
CA GLY A 183 -6.46 9.66 19.03
C GLY A 183 -5.94 8.71 17.94
N TYR A 184 -6.44 8.90 16.73
CA TYR A 184 -5.99 8.21 15.54
C TYR A 184 -4.75 8.89 14.94
N THR A 185 -3.95 8.14 14.21
CA THR A 185 -2.70 8.63 13.59
C THR A 185 -2.87 9.06 12.14
N GLY A 186 -3.90 8.53 11.49
CA GLY A 186 -4.18 8.87 10.10
C GLY A 186 -5.49 8.26 9.58
N VAL A 187 -5.75 8.55 8.33
CA VAL A 187 -6.90 8.04 7.58
C VAL A 187 -6.43 7.65 6.18
N VAL A 188 -6.82 6.49 5.71
CA VAL A 188 -6.64 6.07 4.33
C VAL A 188 -7.99 5.83 3.70
N GLY A 189 -8.19 6.28 2.47
CA GLY A 189 -9.49 6.13 1.84
C GLY A 189 -9.48 6.30 0.33
N LYS A 190 -10.67 6.08 -0.22
CA LYS A 190 -10.96 6.29 -1.63
C LYS A 190 -12.25 7.02 -1.85
N LEU A 191 -12.27 7.84 -2.88
CA LEU A 191 -13.47 8.51 -3.39
C LEU A 191 -13.85 7.84 -4.71
N THR A 192 -15.05 7.31 -4.77
CA THR A 192 -15.64 6.73 -5.98
C THR A 192 -16.67 7.73 -6.53
N ASP A 193 -16.54 8.08 -7.78
CA ASP A 193 -17.51 8.92 -8.47
C ASP A 193 -18.83 8.15 -8.59
N ILE A 194 -19.90 8.76 -8.09
CA ILE A 194 -21.27 8.23 -8.12
C ILE A 194 -22.24 9.24 -8.76
N THR A 195 -21.70 10.16 -9.55
CA THR A 195 -22.52 11.25 -10.14
C THR A 195 -23.61 10.68 -11.03
N ASP A 196 -23.27 9.72 -11.89
CA ASP A 196 -24.23 9.07 -12.78
C ASP A 196 -25.32 8.31 -12.01
N ASP A 197 -24.91 7.54 -10.99
CA ASP A 197 -25.85 6.81 -10.12
C ASP A 197 -26.80 7.77 -9.39
N TYR A 198 -26.28 8.91 -8.95
CA TYR A 198 -27.04 9.90 -8.22
C TYR A 198 -28.08 10.58 -9.15
N MET A 199 -27.68 10.95 -10.37
CA MET A 199 -28.57 11.55 -11.37
C MET A 199 -29.71 10.61 -11.75
N VAL A 200 -29.43 9.32 -11.92
CA VAL A 200 -30.46 8.30 -12.20
C VAL A 200 -31.46 8.21 -11.04
N MET A 201 -30.97 8.18 -9.81
CA MET A 201 -31.83 8.11 -8.61
C MET A 201 -32.72 9.37 -8.47
N GLU A 202 -32.18 10.53 -8.77
CA GLU A 202 -32.94 11.80 -8.69
C GLU A 202 -34.04 11.89 -9.74
N ASN A 203 -33.75 11.47 -10.99
CA ASN A 203 -34.72 11.39 -12.06
C ASN A 203 -35.88 10.42 -11.72
N VAL A 204 -35.56 9.22 -11.19
CA VAL A 204 -36.58 8.24 -10.77
C VAL A 204 -37.45 8.80 -9.63
N ARG A 205 -36.85 9.57 -8.74
CA ARG A 205 -37.57 10.20 -7.61
C ARG A 205 -38.52 11.30 -8.08
N GLU A 206 -38.12 12.10 -9.07
CA GLU A 206 -38.95 13.14 -9.66
C GLU A 206 -40.11 12.56 -10.51
N GLU A 207 -39.87 11.46 -11.24
CA GLU A 207 -40.89 10.77 -12.00
C GLU A 207 -41.88 10.04 -11.09
N GLY A 208 -41.45 9.53 -9.96
CA GLY A 208 -42.34 8.83 -9.00
C GLY A 208 -43.18 9.79 -8.13
N LEU A 209 -43.00 11.09 -8.25
CA LEU A 209 -43.77 12.15 -7.55
C LEU A 209 -44.80 12.81 -8.46
N LYS A 210 -44.90 12.40 -9.72
CA LYS A 210 -45.95 12.80 -10.67
C LYS A 210 -47.02 11.71 -10.79
#